data_38031b424ec0bf6f409477f0d68c62e8
#
_entry.id   38031b424ec0bf6f409477f0d68c62e8
#
_cell.length_a   1.000
_cell.length_b   1.000
_cell.length_c   1.000
_cell.angle_alpha   90.00
_cell.angle_beta   90.00
_cell.angle_gamma   90.00
#
_symmetry.space_group_name_H-M   'P 1'
#
loop_
_entity.id
_entity.type
_entity.pdbx_description
1 polymer ?
#
loop_
_entity_poly.entity_id
_entity_poly.type
_entity_poly.pdbx_seq_one_letter_code
_entity_poly.pdbx_strand_id
1 'polypeptide(L)'
;QVSLYLLDADHDGNPEGIRGITGALYGGDREMRIRQEVVLGVGGVRALRALGLSPTIWHMNEGHSAFLALERLRELVAQGLTREAAMERVRAGGLFTTHTPVPAGNEVFDAELVVRYLGPLAAEAGFDEAALRALGLFEDPTKFSMTVLALKTADRANGVSALHGEVSREMWHSLWPS
;
A
#
# COMPACT_ATOMS: atom_id res chain seq x y z
N GLN A 1 13.30 8.02 22.10
CA GLN A 1 12.78 9.01 21.14
C GLN A 1 12.49 8.31 19.82
N VAL A 2 11.33 8.57 19.24
CA VAL A 2 10.92 8.02 17.94
C VAL A 2 10.91 9.19 16.95
N SER A 3 11.53 9.00 15.78
CA SER A 3 11.55 10.01 14.73
C SER A 3 10.25 9.94 13.94
N LEU A 4 9.65 11.10 13.68
CA LEU A 4 8.50 11.28 12.79
C LEU A 4 8.97 12.05 11.55
N TYR A 5 8.71 11.48 10.38
CA TYR A 5 8.98 12.11 9.08
C TYR A 5 7.66 12.45 8.40
N LEU A 6 7.52 13.70 7.99
CA LEU A 6 6.36 14.19 7.25
C LEU A 6 6.76 14.38 5.78
N LEU A 7 5.93 13.86 4.89
CA LEU A 7 6.11 14.04 3.45
C LEU A 7 5.26 15.24 3.02
N ASP A 8 5.90 16.23 2.42
CA ASP A 8 5.24 17.43 1.92
C ASP A 8 5.48 17.59 0.41
N ALA A 9 4.41 17.70 -0.36
CA ALA A 9 4.45 17.93 -1.79
C ALA A 9 4.55 19.43 -2.15
N ASP A 10 4.29 20.35 -1.21
CA ASP A 10 4.39 21.79 -1.45
C ASP A 10 5.84 22.26 -1.42
N HIS A 11 6.54 21.97 -2.49
CA HIS A 11 7.94 22.31 -2.70
C HIS A 11 8.14 22.97 -4.07
N ASP A 12 8.99 24.00 -4.16
CA ASP A 12 9.22 24.78 -5.39
C ASP A 12 9.75 23.99 -6.58
N GLY A 13 10.37 22.83 -6.33
CA GLY A 13 10.79 21.89 -7.36
C GLY A 13 9.66 21.07 -7.98
N ASN A 14 8.47 21.09 -7.39
CA ASN A 14 7.31 20.37 -7.89
C ASN A 14 6.45 21.26 -8.81
N PRO A 15 5.87 20.70 -9.88
CA PRO A 15 4.85 21.39 -10.67
C PRO A 15 3.67 21.85 -9.80
N GLU A 16 3.11 23.03 -10.10
CA GLU A 16 2.02 23.64 -9.32
C GLU A 16 0.83 22.66 -9.12
N GLY A 17 0.46 21.91 -10.16
CA GLY A 17 -0.67 20.97 -10.10
C GLY A 17 -0.52 19.77 -9.16
N ILE A 18 0.69 19.53 -8.59
CA ILE A 18 0.92 18.43 -7.64
C ILE A 18 1.28 18.92 -6.23
N ARG A 19 1.58 20.23 -6.05
CA ARG A 19 1.92 20.79 -4.74
C ARG A 19 0.81 20.62 -3.71
N GLY A 20 -0.45 20.66 -4.13
CA GLY A 20 -1.61 20.51 -3.25
C GLY A 20 -1.89 19.08 -2.75
N ILE A 21 -1.13 18.06 -3.17
CA ILE A 21 -1.42 16.65 -2.84
C ILE A 21 -1.45 16.42 -1.32
N THR A 22 -0.54 17.04 -0.57
CA THR A 22 -0.42 16.88 0.88
C THR A 22 -1.15 17.97 1.68
N GLY A 23 -1.82 18.90 1.01
CA GLY A 23 -2.40 20.08 1.65
C GLY A 23 -3.64 19.84 2.52
N ALA A 24 -4.36 18.73 2.31
CA ALA A 24 -5.55 18.39 3.10
C ALA A 24 -5.65 16.89 3.33
N LEU A 25 -5.86 16.49 4.59
CA LEU A 25 -6.10 15.09 4.96
C LEU A 25 -7.47 14.64 4.43
N TYR A 26 -7.49 13.50 3.72
CA TYR A 26 -8.69 12.93 3.10
C TYR A 26 -9.43 13.88 2.14
N GLY A 27 -8.75 14.91 1.66
CA GLY A 27 -9.33 15.89 0.74
C GLY A 27 -9.33 15.43 -0.71
N GLY A 28 -10.22 16.04 -1.51
CA GLY A 28 -10.25 15.86 -2.95
C GLY A 28 -11.09 14.68 -3.43
N ASP A 29 -10.97 14.43 -4.73
CA ASP A 29 -11.60 13.31 -5.42
C ASP A 29 -10.78 12.01 -5.30
N ARG A 30 -11.23 10.95 -5.98
CA ARG A 30 -10.55 9.65 -6.01
C ARG A 30 -9.14 9.73 -6.58
N GLU A 31 -8.91 10.64 -7.52
CA GLU A 31 -7.58 10.82 -8.11
C GLU A 31 -6.62 11.51 -7.12
N MET A 32 -7.09 12.49 -6.37
CA MET A 32 -6.31 13.09 -5.28
C MET A 32 -5.97 12.05 -4.21
N ARG A 33 -6.94 11.20 -3.84
CA ARG A 33 -6.75 10.14 -2.86
C ARG A 33 -5.66 9.16 -3.25
N ILE A 34 -5.69 8.63 -4.49
CA ILE A 34 -4.64 7.69 -4.92
C ILE A 34 -3.26 8.35 -4.95
N ARG A 35 -3.18 9.62 -5.36
CA ARG A 35 -1.92 10.39 -5.33
C ARG A 35 -1.37 10.51 -3.90
N GLN A 36 -2.22 10.80 -2.91
CA GLN A 36 -1.83 10.85 -1.50
C GLN A 36 -1.28 9.51 -1.01
N GLU A 37 -1.92 8.41 -1.38
CA GLU A 37 -1.49 7.07 -0.99
C GLU A 37 -0.22 6.60 -1.73
N VAL A 38 -0.01 7.06 -2.97
CA VAL A 38 1.28 6.88 -3.68
C VAL A 38 2.39 7.65 -2.97
N VAL A 39 2.16 8.91 -2.58
CA VAL A 39 3.14 9.69 -1.82
C VAL A 39 3.47 9.02 -0.50
N LEU A 40 2.46 8.55 0.24
CA LEU A 40 2.67 7.89 1.53
C LEU A 40 3.38 6.54 1.37
N GLY A 41 2.88 5.66 0.51
CA GLY A 41 3.40 4.30 0.34
C GLY A 41 4.73 4.28 -0.41
N VAL A 42 4.71 4.63 -1.68
CA VAL A 42 5.91 4.62 -2.53
C VAL A 42 6.91 5.69 -2.09
N GLY A 43 6.45 6.93 -1.92
CA GLY A 43 7.28 8.05 -1.47
C GLY A 43 7.88 7.81 -0.09
N GLY A 44 7.13 7.21 0.83
CA GLY A 44 7.61 6.85 2.17
C GLY A 44 8.79 5.89 2.14
N VAL A 45 8.75 4.83 1.32
CA VAL A 45 9.89 3.91 1.15
C VAL A 45 11.10 4.65 0.61
N ARG A 46 10.92 5.46 -0.44
CA ARG A 46 12.02 6.23 -1.07
C ARG A 46 12.62 7.25 -0.10
N ALA A 47 11.80 7.93 0.68
CA ALA A 47 12.25 8.87 1.69
C ALA A 47 13.11 8.19 2.77
N LEU A 48 12.68 7.04 3.28
CA LEU A 48 13.48 6.26 4.23
C LEU A 48 14.84 5.84 3.64
N ARG A 49 14.88 5.43 2.36
CA ARG A 49 16.15 5.13 1.68
C ARG A 49 17.04 6.34 1.55
N ALA A 50 16.49 7.49 1.15
CA ALA A 50 17.24 8.75 1.06
C ALA A 50 17.82 9.19 2.41
N LEU A 51 17.17 8.86 3.52
CA LEU A 51 17.63 9.08 4.88
C LEU A 51 18.61 8.01 5.39
N GLY A 52 19.00 7.03 4.56
CA GLY A 52 19.88 5.93 4.94
C GLY A 52 19.22 4.90 5.87
N LEU A 53 17.88 4.91 5.99
CA LEU A 53 17.16 4.00 6.88
C LEU A 53 16.71 2.75 6.13
N SER A 54 16.93 1.58 6.76
CA SER A 54 16.57 0.27 6.20
C SER A 54 15.73 -0.54 7.21
N PRO A 55 14.43 -0.23 7.37
CA PRO A 55 13.58 -0.97 8.29
C PRO A 55 13.50 -2.44 7.92
N THR A 56 13.45 -3.32 8.92
CA THR A 56 13.22 -4.75 8.75
C THR A 56 11.74 -5.10 8.84
N ILE A 57 10.98 -4.32 9.61
CA ILE A 57 9.52 -4.43 9.73
C ILE A 57 8.86 -3.18 9.15
N TRP A 58 7.84 -3.40 8.35
CA TRP A 58 7.02 -2.40 7.68
C TRP A 58 5.59 -2.52 8.17
N HIS A 59 5.23 -1.65 9.09
CA HIS A 59 3.91 -1.67 9.71
C HIS A 59 2.97 -0.74 8.95
N MET A 60 1.95 -1.32 8.34
CA MET A 60 0.86 -0.63 7.67
C MET A 60 -0.29 -0.42 8.65
N ASN A 61 -0.55 0.84 8.99
CA ASN A 61 -1.70 1.24 9.77
C ASN A 61 -2.84 1.60 8.81
N GLU A 62 -3.79 0.70 8.62
CA GLU A 62 -4.78 0.69 7.55
C GLU A 62 -4.19 0.54 6.13
N GLY A 63 -5.06 0.52 5.11
CA GLY A 63 -4.69 0.34 3.72
C GLY A 63 -3.91 1.51 3.10
N HIS A 64 -3.96 2.70 3.71
CA HIS A 64 -3.45 3.94 3.11
C HIS A 64 -1.98 3.91 2.67
N SER A 65 -1.15 3.11 3.32
CA SER A 65 0.26 2.95 2.98
C SER A 65 0.58 1.69 2.16
N ALA A 66 -0.42 0.88 1.79
CA ALA A 66 -0.19 -0.45 1.21
C ALA A 66 0.61 -0.44 -0.11
N PHE A 67 0.63 0.66 -0.85
CA PHE A 67 1.49 0.80 -2.02
C PHE A 67 3.00 0.75 -1.70
N LEU A 68 3.38 0.84 -0.40
CA LEU A 68 4.77 0.58 0.00
C LEU A 68 5.26 -0.82 -0.43
N ALA A 69 4.34 -1.80 -0.49
CA ALA A 69 4.67 -3.15 -0.90
C ALA A 69 5.16 -3.20 -2.35
N LEU A 70 4.55 -2.43 -3.26
CA LEU A 70 4.96 -2.37 -4.67
C LEU A 70 6.36 -1.76 -4.82
N GLU A 71 6.69 -0.70 -4.10
CA GLU A 71 8.03 -0.11 -4.15
C GLU A 71 9.08 -1.05 -3.56
N ARG A 72 8.77 -1.75 -2.47
CA ARG A 72 9.66 -2.76 -1.90
C ARG A 72 9.89 -3.94 -2.86
N LEU A 73 8.84 -4.39 -3.55
CA LEU A 73 8.96 -5.42 -4.60
C LEU A 73 9.91 -4.95 -5.70
N ARG A 74 9.69 -3.73 -6.20
CA ARG A 74 10.55 -3.13 -7.23
C ARG A 74 12.02 -3.06 -6.78
N GLU A 75 12.28 -2.59 -5.55
CA GLU A 75 13.64 -2.53 -5.00
C GLU A 75 14.31 -3.92 -4.98
N LEU A 76 13.60 -4.94 -4.53
CA LEU A 76 14.14 -6.29 -4.39
C LEU A 76 14.38 -6.96 -5.73
N VAL A 77 13.48 -6.77 -6.70
CA VAL A 77 13.68 -7.25 -8.08
C VAL A 77 14.84 -6.53 -8.73
N ALA A 78 14.99 -5.22 -8.56
CA ALA A 78 16.13 -4.46 -9.04
C ALA A 78 17.48 -4.92 -8.42
N GLN A 79 17.44 -5.53 -7.22
CA GLN A 79 18.59 -6.16 -6.57
C GLN A 79 18.85 -7.60 -7.06
N GLY A 80 18.07 -8.10 -8.01
CA GLY A 80 18.26 -9.40 -8.64
C GLY A 80 17.42 -10.56 -8.06
N LEU A 81 16.48 -10.30 -7.17
CA LEU A 81 15.55 -11.34 -6.71
C LEU A 81 14.51 -11.65 -7.81
N THR A 82 14.06 -12.89 -7.85
CA THR A 82 12.85 -13.20 -8.63
C THR A 82 11.62 -12.54 -7.99
N ARG A 83 10.56 -12.33 -8.77
CA ARG A 83 9.30 -11.78 -8.27
C ARG A 83 8.76 -12.56 -7.06
N GLU A 84 8.81 -13.87 -7.13
CA GLU A 84 8.34 -14.78 -6.07
C GLU A 84 9.16 -14.60 -4.77
N ALA A 85 10.49 -14.60 -4.87
CA ALA A 85 11.38 -14.39 -3.74
C ALA A 85 11.24 -12.97 -3.16
N ALA A 86 11.03 -11.96 -4.02
CA ALA A 86 10.75 -10.60 -3.59
C ALA A 86 9.43 -10.52 -2.82
N MET A 87 8.36 -11.19 -3.30
CA MET A 87 7.07 -11.25 -2.62
C MET A 87 7.19 -11.90 -1.24
N GLU A 88 7.88 -13.05 -1.12
CA GLU A 88 8.14 -13.70 0.17
C GLU A 88 8.87 -12.76 1.12
N ARG A 89 9.87 -12.05 0.64
CA ARG A 89 10.65 -11.10 1.44
C ARG A 89 9.84 -9.90 1.90
N VAL A 90 8.96 -9.36 1.03
CA VAL A 90 8.04 -8.27 1.37
C VAL A 90 7.07 -8.71 2.44
N ARG A 91 6.45 -9.88 2.27
CA ARG A 91 5.50 -10.45 3.23
C ARG A 91 6.14 -10.70 4.60
N ALA A 92 7.29 -11.36 4.64
CA ALA A 92 7.99 -11.69 5.90
C ALA A 92 8.30 -10.46 6.77
N GLY A 93 8.48 -9.29 6.16
CA GLY A 93 8.69 -8.02 6.88
C GLY A 93 7.42 -7.17 7.01
N GLY A 94 6.28 -7.63 6.51
CA GLY A 94 5.01 -6.89 6.51
C GLY A 94 4.17 -7.17 7.76
N LEU A 95 3.67 -6.10 8.38
CA LEU A 95 2.67 -6.16 9.45
C LEU A 95 1.53 -5.22 9.06
N PHE A 96 0.29 -5.70 9.14
CA PHE A 96 -0.90 -4.91 8.84
C PHE A 96 -1.82 -4.79 10.06
N THR A 97 -2.25 -3.58 10.39
CA THR A 97 -3.27 -3.35 11.42
C THR A 97 -4.50 -2.72 10.80
N THR A 98 -5.64 -3.41 10.88
CA THR A 98 -6.92 -2.86 10.44
C THR A 98 -7.67 -2.20 11.60
N HIS A 99 -8.28 -1.05 11.31
CA HIS A 99 -9.11 -0.27 12.22
C HIS A 99 -10.57 -0.29 11.81
N THR A 100 -10.87 -0.69 10.59
CA THR A 100 -12.19 -0.54 9.96
C THR A 100 -13.02 -1.82 10.11
N PRO A 101 -14.12 -1.80 10.90
CA PRO A 101 -14.90 -3.00 11.21
C PRO A 101 -15.96 -3.33 10.14
N VAL A 102 -16.03 -2.58 9.05
CA VAL A 102 -17.06 -2.75 8.01
C VAL A 102 -16.43 -2.67 6.60
N PRO A 103 -16.82 -3.53 5.64
CA PRO A 103 -16.26 -3.54 4.30
C PRO A 103 -16.33 -2.18 3.59
N ALA A 104 -17.45 -1.47 3.72
CA ALA A 104 -17.69 -0.19 3.07
C ALA A 104 -16.76 0.95 3.53
N GLY A 105 -16.08 0.79 4.67
CA GLY A 105 -15.13 1.77 5.18
C GLY A 105 -13.69 1.56 4.69
N ASN A 106 -13.42 0.43 4.02
CA ASN A 106 -12.10 0.16 3.47
C ASN A 106 -11.86 0.96 2.18
N GLU A 107 -10.64 1.47 2.00
CA GLU A 107 -10.29 2.22 0.79
C GLU A 107 -10.25 1.29 -0.42
N VAL A 108 -11.03 1.65 -1.45
CA VAL A 108 -11.17 0.91 -2.70
C VAL A 108 -11.08 1.88 -3.86
N PHE A 109 -10.20 1.62 -4.80
CA PHE A 109 -10.06 2.38 -6.05
C PHE A 109 -10.64 1.62 -7.25
N ASP A 110 -10.91 2.33 -8.34
CA ASP A 110 -11.10 1.69 -9.63
C ASP A 110 -9.78 1.07 -10.07
N ALA A 111 -9.81 -0.19 -10.51
CA ALA A 111 -8.61 -0.91 -10.89
C ALA A 111 -7.85 -0.22 -12.03
N GLU A 112 -8.58 0.41 -12.98
CA GLU A 112 -7.99 1.23 -14.05
C GLU A 112 -7.17 2.41 -13.51
N LEU A 113 -7.67 3.05 -12.44
CA LEU A 113 -6.95 4.15 -11.80
C LEU A 113 -5.63 3.67 -11.20
N VAL A 114 -5.65 2.51 -10.54
CA VAL A 114 -4.43 1.90 -9.99
C VAL A 114 -3.45 1.53 -11.10
N VAL A 115 -3.91 0.89 -12.17
CA VAL A 115 -3.06 0.56 -13.33
C VAL A 115 -2.43 1.81 -13.93
N ARG A 116 -3.19 2.90 -14.07
CA ARG A 116 -2.67 4.17 -14.61
C ARG A 116 -1.53 4.74 -13.76
N TYR A 117 -1.65 4.70 -12.44
CA TYR A 117 -0.67 5.29 -11.53
C TYR A 117 0.49 4.36 -11.16
N LEU A 118 0.19 3.07 -10.98
CA LEU A 118 1.15 2.09 -10.44
C LEU A 118 1.61 1.05 -11.48
N GLY A 119 0.99 1.01 -12.67
CA GLY A 119 1.38 0.07 -13.73
C GLY A 119 2.86 0.11 -14.10
N PRO A 120 3.45 1.29 -14.35
CA PRO A 120 4.89 1.38 -14.62
C PRO A 120 5.76 0.84 -13.49
N LEU A 121 5.44 1.18 -12.23
CA LEU A 121 6.14 0.69 -11.05
C LEU A 121 6.02 -0.84 -10.91
N ALA A 122 4.81 -1.35 -11.10
CA ALA A 122 4.53 -2.78 -11.04
C ALA A 122 5.29 -3.56 -12.14
N ALA A 123 5.38 -3.01 -13.34
CA ALA A 123 6.15 -3.61 -14.44
C ALA A 123 7.65 -3.74 -14.09
N GLU A 124 8.24 -2.74 -13.43
CA GLU A 124 9.62 -2.81 -12.92
C GLU A 124 9.79 -3.90 -11.84
N ALA A 125 8.72 -4.25 -11.13
CA ALA A 125 8.68 -5.34 -10.17
C ALA A 125 8.30 -6.70 -10.77
N GLY A 126 8.18 -6.80 -12.12
CA GLY A 126 7.84 -8.02 -12.82
C GLY A 126 6.36 -8.39 -12.80
N PHE A 127 5.46 -7.42 -12.53
CA PHE A 127 4.01 -7.60 -12.56
C PHE A 127 3.45 -6.99 -13.86
N ASP A 128 2.76 -7.79 -14.65
CA ASP A 128 1.88 -7.27 -15.69
C ASP A 128 0.61 -6.67 -15.09
N GLU A 129 -0.24 -6.10 -15.94
CA GLU A 129 -1.49 -5.48 -15.49
C GLU A 129 -2.42 -6.46 -14.77
N ALA A 130 -2.54 -7.68 -15.26
CA ALA A 130 -3.40 -8.70 -14.65
C ALA A 130 -2.89 -9.10 -13.25
N ALA A 131 -1.59 -9.28 -13.11
CA ALA A 131 -0.94 -9.58 -11.83
C ALA A 131 -1.05 -8.42 -10.85
N LEU A 132 -0.92 -7.16 -11.31
CA LEU A 132 -1.14 -5.98 -10.47
C LEU A 132 -2.58 -5.94 -9.96
N ARG A 133 -3.57 -6.08 -10.86
CA ARG A 133 -5.00 -6.11 -10.48
C ARG A 133 -5.29 -7.21 -9.46
N ALA A 134 -4.70 -8.39 -9.64
CA ALA A 134 -4.88 -9.53 -8.74
C ALA A 134 -4.41 -9.24 -7.29
N LEU A 135 -3.48 -8.32 -7.08
CA LEU A 135 -3.02 -7.96 -5.73
C LEU A 135 -4.11 -7.28 -4.89
N GLY A 136 -4.97 -6.48 -5.51
CA GLY A 136 -6.08 -5.81 -4.81
C GLY A 136 -7.46 -6.40 -5.08
N LEU A 137 -7.53 -7.47 -5.88
CA LEU A 137 -8.81 -8.10 -6.25
C LEU A 137 -9.41 -8.86 -5.08
N PHE A 138 -10.69 -8.59 -4.81
CA PHE A 138 -11.51 -9.34 -3.86
C PHE A 138 -12.76 -9.89 -4.57
N GLU A 139 -13.84 -9.15 -4.67
CA GLU A 139 -15.11 -9.64 -5.24
C GLU A 139 -15.37 -9.05 -6.64
N ASP A 140 -15.12 -7.77 -6.81
CA ASP A 140 -15.39 -7.02 -8.05
C ASP A 140 -14.09 -6.83 -8.84
N PRO A 141 -13.97 -7.39 -10.07
CA PRO A 141 -12.78 -7.26 -10.89
C PRO A 141 -12.49 -5.83 -11.39
N THR A 142 -13.45 -4.93 -11.29
CA THR A 142 -13.27 -3.51 -11.63
C THR A 142 -12.67 -2.70 -10.50
N LYS A 143 -12.55 -3.30 -9.31
CA LYS A 143 -12.12 -2.65 -8.08
C LYS A 143 -10.78 -3.18 -7.59
N PHE A 144 -10.07 -2.32 -6.87
CA PHE A 144 -8.80 -2.61 -6.22
C PHE A 144 -8.87 -2.19 -4.76
N SER A 145 -8.86 -3.16 -3.85
CA SER A 145 -8.91 -2.91 -2.41
C SER A 145 -7.51 -2.75 -1.83
N MET A 146 -7.28 -1.65 -1.14
CA MET A 146 -6.02 -1.38 -0.43
C MET A 146 -5.82 -2.32 0.75
N THR A 147 -6.90 -2.70 1.44
CA THR A 147 -6.86 -3.70 2.51
C THR A 147 -6.45 -5.07 1.99
N VAL A 148 -6.96 -5.48 0.82
CA VAL A 148 -6.59 -6.75 0.18
C VAL A 148 -5.12 -6.75 -0.22
N LEU A 149 -4.62 -5.65 -0.79
CA LEU A 149 -3.19 -5.50 -1.07
C LEU A 149 -2.36 -5.64 0.21
N ALA A 150 -2.75 -4.96 1.29
CA ALA A 150 -2.04 -5.03 2.57
C ALA A 150 -2.02 -6.45 3.13
N LEU A 151 -3.16 -7.14 3.15
CA LEU A 151 -3.28 -8.54 3.61
C LEU A 151 -2.44 -9.50 2.77
N LYS A 152 -2.44 -9.36 1.44
CA LYS A 152 -1.65 -10.23 0.55
C LYS A 152 -0.13 -9.99 0.67
N THR A 153 0.28 -8.83 1.16
CA THR A 153 1.70 -8.43 1.25
C THR A 153 2.24 -8.33 2.67
N ALA A 154 1.45 -8.74 3.67
CA ALA A 154 1.87 -8.88 5.05
C ALA A 154 1.81 -10.36 5.49
N ASP A 155 2.76 -10.77 6.34
CA ASP A 155 2.76 -12.09 6.97
C ASP A 155 1.94 -12.10 8.26
N ARG A 156 1.74 -10.92 8.85
CA ARG A 156 0.99 -10.76 10.09
C ARG A 156 -0.02 -9.63 9.96
N ALA A 157 -1.23 -9.90 10.45
CA ALA A 157 -2.29 -8.90 10.54
C ALA A 157 -2.96 -8.95 11.91
N ASN A 158 -3.43 -7.80 12.39
CA ASN A 158 -4.21 -7.71 13.62
C ASN A 158 -5.28 -6.64 13.52
N GLY A 159 -6.36 -6.83 14.27
CA GLY A 159 -7.33 -5.78 14.59
C GLY A 159 -6.90 -5.01 15.82
N VAL A 160 -7.47 -3.83 16.03
CA VAL A 160 -7.12 -2.91 17.15
C VAL A 160 -7.68 -3.34 18.52
N SER A 161 -8.51 -4.39 18.57
CA SER A 161 -9.02 -5.00 19.80
C SER A 161 -9.34 -6.48 19.53
N ALA A 162 -9.57 -7.26 20.60
CA ALA A 162 -9.95 -8.68 20.48
C ALA A 162 -11.22 -8.83 19.62
N LEU A 163 -12.29 -8.09 19.95
CA LEU A 163 -13.55 -8.12 19.20
C LEU A 163 -13.37 -7.71 17.74
N HIS A 164 -12.58 -6.64 17.48
CA HIS A 164 -12.31 -6.22 16.13
C HIS A 164 -11.50 -7.25 15.35
N GLY A 165 -10.58 -7.96 16.01
CA GLY A 165 -9.85 -9.08 15.44
C GLY A 165 -10.76 -10.25 15.03
N GLU A 166 -11.80 -10.56 15.80
CA GLU A 166 -12.80 -11.58 15.46
C GLU A 166 -13.62 -11.17 14.23
N VAL A 167 -14.16 -9.95 14.24
CA VAL A 167 -14.91 -9.39 13.10
C VAL A 167 -14.04 -9.35 11.82
N SER A 168 -12.79 -8.95 11.95
CA SER A 168 -11.87 -8.89 10.80
C SER A 168 -11.56 -10.28 10.25
N ARG A 169 -11.36 -11.30 11.09
CA ARG A 169 -11.15 -12.69 10.64
C ARG A 169 -12.36 -13.22 9.87
N GLU A 170 -13.57 -12.93 10.35
CA GLU A 170 -14.80 -13.30 9.65
C GLU A 170 -14.90 -12.59 8.29
N MET A 171 -14.67 -11.28 8.26
CA MET A 171 -14.76 -10.44 7.06
C MET A 171 -13.76 -10.86 5.97
N TRP A 172 -12.54 -11.24 6.35
CA TRP A 172 -11.44 -11.55 5.43
C TRP A 172 -11.10 -13.04 5.37
N HIS A 173 -11.96 -13.90 5.88
CA HIS A 173 -11.71 -15.35 5.98
C HIS A 173 -11.38 -15.97 4.62
N SER A 174 -12.04 -15.54 3.54
CA SER A 174 -11.78 -16.04 2.19
C SER A 174 -10.39 -15.71 1.65
N LEU A 175 -9.76 -14.64 2.16
CA LEU A 175 -8.41 -14.21 1.78
C LEU A 175 -7.35 -14.70 2.76
N TRP A 176 -7.72 -14.87 4.01
CA TRP A 176 -6.84 -15.25 5.11
C TRP A 176 -7.53 -16.29 6.01
N PRO A 177 -7.55 -17.55 5.58
CA PRO A 177 -8.23 -18.62 6.30
C PRO A 177 -7.38 -19.15 7.47
N SER A 178 -6.96 -18.34 8.38
CA SER A 178 -6.12 -18.73 9.55
C SER A 178 -6.89 -19.49 10.61
#